data_a038c50dec8e44ded8a2276d72c47cdc
#
_entry.id   a038c50dec8e44ded8a2276d72c47cdc
#
_cell.length_a   1.000
_cell.length_b   1.000
_cell.length_c   1.000
_cell.angle_alpha   90.00
_cell.angle_beta   90.00
_cell.angle_gamma   90.00
#
_symmetry.space_group_name_H-M   'P 1'
#
loop_
_entity.id
_entity.type
_entity.pdbx_description
1 polymer ?
#
loop_
_entity_poly.entity_id
_entity_poly.type
_entity_poly.pdbx_seq_one_letter_code
_entity_poly.pdbx_strand_id
1 'polypeptide(L)'
;MLTVNKLLPQGQGLAPVLLKRAAAVQLDWDVRQKSRFDAVDSQGRTLGVFLPRGTVVRGGDVLVAEDGSMIRVEAAPQNVLVITPCSEHGSPFDLTRAAYHLGNRHVQIELQADHLKIEPDHVLADMLRAMHLTVRETQAAFEPEGGAYAAGGHGHAHHDHGHAHDTHAHDHDEPGHVHGPGCGHDHGTTAPASRGKPIGIAIKAAPVPHVHGPGCGHDH
;
A
#
# COMPACT_ATOMS: atom_id res chain seq x y z
N MET A 1 22.06 14.17 -22.59
CA MET A 1 21.15 13.79 -21.47
C MET A 1 19.75 14.27 -21.83
N LEU A 2 18.76 13.42 -21.79
CA LEU A 2 17.36 13.77 -22.02
C LEU A 2 16.68 14.06 -20.69
N THR A 3 16.03 15.20 -20.56
CA THR A 3 15.23 15.53 -19.38
C THR A 3 13.83 14.96 -19.52
N VAL A 4 13.40 14.17 -18.54
CA VAL A 4 12.08 13.56 -18.48
C VAL A 4 11.31 14.16 -17.31
N ASN A 5 10.15 14.73 -17.58
CA ASN A 5 9.32 15.40 -16.58
C ASN A 5 7.85 14.92 -16.56
N LYS A 6 7.51 14.00 -17.46
CA LYS A 6 6.14 13.49 -17.58
C LYS A 6 6.12 11.97 -17.68
N LEU A 7 5.11 11.37 -17.03
CA LEU A 7 4.83 9.94 -17.07
C LEU A 7 3.40 9.73 -17.57
N LEU A 8 3.23 8.77 -18.45
CA LEU A 8 1.93 8.28 -18.93
C LEU A 8 1.71 6.86 -18.39
N PRO A 9 0.82 6.68 -17.42
CA PRO A 9 0.55 5.36 -16.85
C PRO A 9 0.12 4.36 -17.92
N GLN A 10 0.80 3.23 -17.99
CA GLN A 10 0.56 2.15 -18.98
C GLN A 10 0.49 2.64 -20.43
N GLY A 11 1.19 3.73 -20.75
CA GLY A 11 1.13 4.36 -22.06
C GLY A 11 -0.25 4.87 -22.45
N GLN A 12 -1.08 5.23 -21.49
CA GLN A 12 -2.46 5.67 -21.71
C GLN A 12 -2.53 6.83 -22.72
N GLY A 13 -3.41 6.69 -23.70
CA GLY A 13 -3.59 7.68 -24.77
C GLY A 13 -2.63 7.53 -25.95
N LEU A 14 -1.69 6.57 -25.91
CA LEU A 14 -0.77 6.31 -27.01
C LEU A 14 -1.24 5.16 -27.90
N ALA A 15 -1.04 5.30 -29.19
CA ALA A 15 -1.30 4.21 -30.13
C ALA A 15 -0.29 3.06 -29.91
N PRO A 16 -0.69 1.77 -29.99
CA PRO A 16 0.19 0.62 -29.76
C PRO A 16 1.46 0.61 -30.64
N VAL A 17 1.38 1.17 -31.84
CA VAL A 17 2.53 1.29 -32.75
C VAL A 17 3.61 2.22 -32.19
N LEU A 18 3.25 3.26 -31.46
CA LEU A 18 4.19 4.18 -30.83
C LEU A 18 4.90 3.49 -29.67
N LEU A 19 4.15 2.73 -28.86
CA LEU A 19 4.71 1.95 -27.74
C LEU A 19 5.74 0.90 -28.22
N LYS A 20 5.46 0.23 -29.36
CA LYS A 20 6.37 -0.76 -29.94
C LYS A 20 7.66 -0.15 -30.50
N ARG A 21 7.62 1.11 -30.92
CA ARG A 21 8.77 1.84 -31.49
C ARG A 21 9.54 2.64 -30.46
N ALA A 22 8.96 2.88 -29.30
CA ALA A 22 9.60 3.62 -28.23
C ALA A 22 10.86 2.86 -27.75
N ALA A 23 11.90 3.62 -27.40
CA ALA A 23 13.03 3.06 -26.67
C ALA A 23 12.53 2.47 -25.35
N ALA A 24 13.26 1.50 -24.79
CA ALA A 24 12.96 0.91 -23.52
C ALA A 24 14.00 1.32 -22.47
N VAL A 25 13.58 1.40 -21.21
CA VAL A 25 14.48 1.52 -20.06
C VAL A 25 14.13 0.44 -19.05
N GLN A 26 15.12 -0.33 -18.62
CA GLN A 26 14.96 -1.36 -17.60
C GLN A 26 15.32 -0.78 -16.25
N LEU A 27 14.38 -0.83 -15.30
CA LEU A 27 14.52 -0.27 -13.97
C LEU A 27 14.10 -1.29 -12.94
N ASP A 28 14.93 -1.52 -11.93
CA ASP A 28 14.56 -2.29 -10.74
C ASP A 28 13.55 -1.54 -9.87
N TRP A 29 13.04 -2.23 -8.85
CA TRP A 29 12.03 -1.63 -7.97
C TRP A 29 12.56 -0.45 -7.17
N ASP A 30 13.80 -0.53 -6.69
CA ASP A 30 14.43 0.54 -5.92
C ASP A 30 14.51 1.86 -6.67
N VAL A 31 14.79 1.80 -7.97
CA VAL A 31 14.82 2.98 -8.83
C VAL A 31 13.41 3.48 -9.11
N ARG A 32 12.47 2.56 -9.40
CA ARG A 32 11.09 2.90 -9.78
C ARG A 32 10.27 3.55 -8.66
N GLN A 33 10.66 3.36 -7.40
CA GLN A 33 10.07 4.06 -6.25
C GLN A 33 10.48 5.54 -6.17
N LYS A 34 11.55 5.93 -6.85
CA LYS A 34 12.08 7.29 -6.78
C LYS A 34 11.40 8.19 -7.80
N SER A 35 11.05 9.39 -7.39
CA SER A 35 10.53 10.41 -8.31
C SER A 35 11.63 11.17 -9.05
N ARG A 36 12.91 10.96 -8.67
CA ARG A 36 14.08 11.55 -9.33
C ARG A 36 15.19 10.50 -9.41
N PHE A 37 15.68 10.23 -10.62
CA PHE A 37 16.75 9.28 -10.86
C PHE A 37 17.36 9.47 -12.25
N ASP A 38 18.56 8.95 -12.43
CA ASP A 38 19.21 8.86 -13.73
C ASP A 38 19.12 7.41 -14.25
N ALA A 39 19.03 7.26 -15.57
CA ALA A 39 18.99 5.96 -16.22
C ALA A 39 19.58 6.03 -17.63
N VAL A 40 19.78 4.87 -18.26
CA VAL A 40 20.21 4.76 -19.67
C VAL A 40 19.17 3.93 -20.39
N ASP A 41 18.68 4.44 -21.52
CA ASP A 41 17.70 3.71 -22.33
C ASP A 41 18.37 2.69 -23.28
N SER A 42 17.53 1.91 -23.97
CA SER A 42 17.98 0.89 -24.92
C SER A 42 18.74 1.42 -26.14
N GLN A 43 18.75 2.73 -26.34
CA GLN A 43 19.53 3.42 -27.38
C GLN A 43 20.83 4.04 -26.85
N GLY A 44 21.16 3.81 -25.60
CA GLY A 44 22.36 4.34 -24.95
C GLY A 44 22.26 5.82 -24.56
N ARG A 45 21.06 6.41 -24.55
CA ARG A 45 20.86 7.80 -24.18
C ARG A 45 20.70 7.92 -22.66
N THR A 46 21.39 8.85 -22.04
CA THR A 46 21.25 9.16 -20.63
C THR A 46 19.95 9.94 -20.39
N LEU A 47 19.14 9.50 -19.45
CA LEU A 47 17.90 10.09 -19.01
C LEU A 47 18.09 10.71 -17.62
N GLY A 48 17.69 11.95 -17.43
CA GLY A 48 17.50 12.56 -16.12
C GLY A 48 16.00 12.68 -15.85
N VAL A 49 15.49 11.89 -14.92
CA VAL A 49 14.05 11.79 -14.62
C VAL A 49 13.69 12.65 -13.42
N PHE A 50 12.71 13.54 -13.60
CA PHE A 50 12.22 14.48 -12.59
C PHE A 50 10.70 14.48 -12.56
N LEU A 51 10.12 13.52 -11.84
CA LEU A 51 8.68 13.38 -11.68
C LEU A 51 8.18 14.07 -10.39
N PRO A 52 6.88 14.35 -10.26
CA PRO A 52 6.28 14.83 -9.02
C PRO A 52 6.60 13.90 -7.84
N ARG A 53 6.75 14.47 -6.65
CA ARG A 53 7.03 13.68 -5.43
C ARG A 53 5.92 12.64 -5.19
N GLY A 54 6.32 11.44 -4.80
CA GLY A 54 5.40 10.33 -4.56
C GLY A 54 4.96 9.58 -5.82
N THR A 55 5.43 9.99 -7.02
CA THR A 55 5.22 9.21 -8.24
C THR A 55 6.04 7.94 -8.15
N VAL A 56 5.37 6.81 -8.33
CA VAL A 56 5.97 5.49 -8.49
C VAL A 56 5.85 5.09 -9.95
N VAL A 57 6.96 4.69 -10.54
CA VAL A 57 7.03 4.24 -11.94
C VAL A 57 6.75 2.74 -12.00
N ARG A 58 5.87 2.31 -12.90
CA ARG A 58 5.50 0.91 -13.09
C ARG A 58 6.00 0.37 -14.43
N GLY A 59 6.18 -0.93 -14.51
CA GLY A 59 6.40 -1.60 -15.80
C GLY A 59 5.22 -1.33 -16.75
N GLY A 60 5.51 -0.98 -18.00
CA GLY A 60 4.50 -0.57 -18.98
C GLY A 60 4.21 0.93 -19.02
N ASP A 61 4.63 1.71 -18.03
CA ASP A 61 4.56 3.17 -18.10
C ASP A 61 5.42 3.73 -19.24
N VAL A 62 5.09 4.93 -19.68
CA VAL A 62 5.89 5.64 -20.67
C VAL A 62 6.36 6.97 -20.11
N LEU A 63 7.67 7.12 -20.07
CA LEU A 63 8.34 8.37 -19.76
C LEU A 63 8.38 9.24 -21.02
N VAL A 64 8.06 10.52 -20.87
CA VAL A 64 8.10 11.49 -21.98
C VAL A 64 9.15 12.55 -21.66
N ALA A 65 10.12 12.67 -22.56
CA ALA A 65 11.17 13.68 -22.47
C ALA A 65 10.71 15.02 -23.06
N GLU A 66 11.45 16.08 -22.73
CA GLU A 66 11.15 17.45 -23.19
C GLU A 66 11.22 17.60 -24.72
N ASP A 67 12.02 16.78 -25.38
CA ASP A 67 12.13 16.74 -26.85
C ASP A 67 10.99 15.95 -27.53
N GLY A 68 10.04 15.41 -26.76
CA GLY A 68 8.95 14.57 -27.21
C GLY A 68 9.32 13.08 -27.35
N SER A 69 10.56 12.68 -27.04
CA SER A 69 10.95 11.27 -27.03
C SER A 69 10.14 10.48 -26.01
N MET A 70 9.68 9.29 -26.40
CA MET A 70 8.96 8.37 -25.55
C MET A 70 9.86 7.18 -25.18
N ILE A 71 9.90 6.85 -23.90
CA ILE A 71 10.70 5.76 -23.36
C ILE A 71 9.79 4.84 -22.56
N ARG A 72 9.63 3.60 -23.00
CA ARG A 72 8.82 2.60 -22.31
C ARG A 72 9.59 2.01 -21.12
N VAL A 73 8.96 1.97 -19.97
CA VAL A 73 9.55 1.37 -18.77
C VAL A 73 9.32 -0.14 -18.77
N GLU A 74 10.36 -0.88 -18.50
CA GLU A 74 10.34 -2.31 -18.24
C GLU A 74 10.81 -2.57 -16.81
N ALA A 75 10.06 -3.36 -16.06
CA ALA A 75 10.50 -3.81 -14.74
C ALA A 75 11.68 -4.77 -14.91
N ALA A 76 12.86 -4.35 -14.48
CA ALA A 76 14.05 -5.19 -14.56
C ALA A 76 13.89 -6.42 -13.65
N PRO A 77 14.40 -7.59 -14.08
CA PRO A 77 14.53 -8.74 -13.20
C PRO A 77 15.44 -8.40 -12.02
N GLN A 78 14.99 -8.74 -10.81
CA GLN A 78 15.75 -8.60 -9.56
C GLN A 78 15.57 -9.84 -8.69
N ASN A 79 16.39 -10.00 -7.66
CA ASN A 79 16.21 -11.10 -6.70
C ASN A 79 14.88 -10.93 -5.98
N VAL A 80 14.06 -11.98 -5.99
CA VAL A 80 12.79 -12.04 -5.27
C VAL A 80 12.59 -13.41 -4.65
N LEU A 81 11.80 -13.46 -3.59
CA LEU A 81 11.24 -14.69 -3.05
C LEU A 81 9.86 -14.90 -3.66
N VAL A 82 9.67 -16.01 -4.36
CA VAL A 82 8.37 -16.46 -4.85
C VAL A 82 7.79 -17.43 -3.83
N ILE A 83 6.60 -17.13 -3.33
CA ILE A 83 5.89 -17.86 -2.29
C ILE A 83 4.67 -18.52 -2.91
N THR A 84 4.58 -19.84 -2.81
CA THR A 84 3.44 -20.64 -3.30
C THR A 84 2.88 -21.51 -2.20
N PRO A 85 1.61 -21.94 -2.28
CA PRO A 85 1.07 -22.97 -1.40
C PRO A 85 1.91 -24.26 -1.51
N CYS A 86 1.96 -25.04 -0.42
CA CYS A 86 2.55 -26.37 -0.47
C CYS A 86 1.79 -27.25 -1.47
N SER A 87 2.50 -27.98 -2.33
CA SER A 87 1.88 -28.81 -3.38
C SER A 87 1.08 -30.00 -2.84
N GLU A 88 1.36 -30.44 -1.61
CA GLU A 88 0.72 -31.62 -1.01
C GLU A 88 -0.47 -31.26 -0.14
N HIS A 89 -0.38 -30.16 0.64
CA HIS A 89 -1.35 -29.81 1.66
C HIS A 89 -1.82 -28.36 1.60
N GLY A 90 -1.26 -27.57 0.65
CA GLY A 90 -1.50 -26.15 0.56
C GLY A 90 -2.85 -25.83 -0.07
N SER A 91 -3.38 -24.68 0.29
CA SER A 91 -4.60 -24.10 -0.29
C SER A 91 -4.37 -22.64 -0.69
N PRO A 92 -5.18 -22.08 -1.57
CA PRO A 92 -5.11 -20.63 -1.90
C PRO A 92 -5.28 -19.74 -0.66
N PHE A 93 -5.96 -20.24 0.39
CA PHE A 93 -6.14 -19.51 1.65
C PHE A 93 -4.82 -19.29 2.40
N ASP A 94 -3.83 -20.15 2.21
CA ASP A 94 -2.53 -20.00 2.85
C ASP A 94 -1.77 -18.79 2.31
N LEU A 95 -1.94 -18.44 1.02
CA LEU A 95 -1.43 -17.19 0.45
C LEU A 95 -2.11 -15.96 1.05
N THR A 96 -3.43 -16.03 1.30
CA THR A 96 -4.16 -14.95 1.97
C THR A 96 -3.64 -14.73 3.40
N ARG A 97 -3.40 -15.82 4.14
CA ARG A 97 -2.79 -15.75 5.48
C ARG A 97 -1.38 -15.17 5.45
N ALA A 98 -0.57 -15.59 4.48
CA ALA A 98 0.77 -15.06 4.28
C ALA A 98 0.73 -13.55 3.98
N ALA A 99 -0.12 -13.12 3.04
CA ALA A 99 -0.28 -11.71 2.71
C ALA A 99 -0.71 -10.87 3.92
N TYR A 100 -1.62 -11.39 4.76
CA TYR A 100 -2.02 -10.73 6.00
C TYR A 100 -0.82 -10.54 6.96
N HIS A 101 -0.02 -11.58 7.19
CA HIS A 101 1.13 -11.50 8.10
C HIS A 101 2.26 -10.62 7.57
N LEU A 102 2.51 -10.65 6.26
CA LEU A 102 3.48 -9.79 5.59
C LEU A 102 3.03 -8.32 5.60
N GLY A 103 1.75 -8.06 5.29
CA GLY A 103 1.16 -6.72 5.31
C GLY A 103 1.22 -6.08 6.69
N ASN A 104 0.97 -6.83 7.76
CA ASN A 104 1.11 -6.35 9.14
C ASN A 104 2.55 -5.96 9.51
N ARG A 105 3.54 -6.39 8.74
CA ARG A 105 4.94 -6.02 8.87
C ARG A 105 5.37 -4.94 7.89
N HIS A 106 4.42 -4.36 7.16
CA HIS A 106 4.65 -3.36 6.13
C HIS A 106 5.59 -3.81 5.02
N VAL A 107 5.62 -5.12 4.75
CA VAL A 107 6.39 -5.69 3.64
C VAL A 107 5.73 -5.33 2.33
N GLN A 108 6.52 -4.94 1.35
CA GLN A 108 6.04 -4.74 -0.02
C GLN A 108 5.81 -6.10 -0.67
N ILE A 109 4.60 -6.33 -1.18
CA ILE A 109 4.16 -7.63 -1.69
C ILE A 109 3.59 -7.44 -3.09
N GLU A 110 4.10 -8.20 -4.05
CA GLU A 110 3.40 -8.42 -5.30
C GLU A 110 2.39 -9.55 -5.11
N LEU A 111 1.11 -9.26 -5.39
CA LEU A 111 0.00 -10.20 -5.22
C LEU A 111 -0.38 -10.81 -6.56
N GLN A 112 -0.32 -12.13 -6.65
CA GLN A 112 -0.83 -12.92 -7.77
C GLN A 112 -1.80 -13.97 -7.25
N ALA A 113 -2.65 -14.49 -8.14
CA ALA A 113 -3.68 -15.46 -7.75
C ALA A 113 -3.10 -16.78 -7.22
N ASP A 114 -1.93 -17.17 -7.71
CA ASP A 114 -1.26 -18.44 -7.46
C ASP A 114 0.05 -18.30 -6.66
N HIS A 115 0.56 -17.10 -6.48
CA HIS A 115 1.79 -16.85 -5.73
C HIS A 115 1.88 -15.41 -5.20
N LEU A 116 2.78 -15.20 -4.24
CA LEU A 116 3.21 -13.89 -3.80
C LEU A 116 4.69 -13.71 -4.16
N LYS A 117 5.12 -12.45 -4.34
CA LYS A 117 6.55 -12.13 -4.38
C LYS A 117 6.87 -11.07 -3.34
N ILE A 118 8.05 -11.17 -2.75
CA ILE A 118 8.64 -10.17 -1.86
C ILE A 118 10.12 -10.04 -2.17
N GLU A 119 10.74 -8.96 -1.72
CA GLU A 119 12.20 -8.85 -1.74
C GLU A 119 12.85 -9.87 -0.81
N PRO A 120 14.11 -10.29 -1.06
CA PRO A 120 14.77 -11.30 -0.26
C PRO A 120 14.92 -10.88 1.21
N ASP A 121 14.37 -11.69 2.11
CA ASP A 121 14.51 -11.57 3.55
C ASP A 121 14.47 -12.98 4.17
N HIS A 122 15.55 -13.37 4.84
CA HIS A 122 15.70 -14.72 5.39
C HIS A 122 14.75 -14.97 6.57
N VAL A 123 14.44 -13.95 7.39
CA VAL A 123 13.53 -14.08 8.53
C VAL A 123 12.10 -14.29 8.05
N LEU A 124 11.71 -13.53 7.04
CA LEU A 124 10.39 -13.69 6.41
C LEU A 124 10.30 -15.03 5.68
N ALA A 125 11.36 -15.46 4.99
CA ALA A 125 11.41 -16.76 4.34
C ALA A 125 11.19 -17.92 5.35
N ASP A 126 11.84 -17.86 6.50
CA ASP A 126 11.70 -18.89 7.53
C ASP A 126 10.31 -18.87 8.18
N MET A 127 9.74 -17.69 8.42
CA MET A 127 8.36 -17.54 8.87
C MET A 127 7.37 -18.19 7.89
N LEU A 128 7.53 -17.90 6.58
CA LEU A 128 6.66 -18.45 5.54
C LEU A 128 6.79 -19.97 5.41
N ARG A 129 8.01 -20.52 5.52
CA ARG A 129 8.24 -21.97 5.56
C ARG A 129 7.58 -22.62 6.79
N ALA A 130 7.66 -21.97 7.96
CA ALA A 130 6.97 -22.43 9.17
C ALA A 130 5.44 -22.40 9.03
N MET A 131 4.89 -21.61 8.11
CA MET A 131 3.48 -21.58 7.72
C MET A 131 3.12 -22.63 6.65
N HIS A 132 4.00 -23.58 6.36
CA HIS A 132 3.86 -24.60 5.32
C HIS A 132 3.74 -24.05 3.88
N LEU A 133 4.39 -22.92 3.62
CA LEU A 133 4.49 -22.38 2.27
C LEU A 133 5.83 -22.78 1.62
N THR A 134 5.82 -22.94 0.31
CA THR A 134 7.03 -23.12 -0.48
C THR A 134 7.61 -21.75 -0.81
N VAL A 135 8.87 -21.52 -0.43
CA VAL A 135 9.58 -20.26 -0.68
C VAL A 135 10.79 -20.56 -1.57
N ARG A 136 10.81 -19.94 -2.74
CA ARG A 136 11.87 -20.10 -3.73
C ARG A 136 12.47 -18.76 -4.11
N GLU A 137 13.79 -18.64 -4.07
CA GLU A 137 14.50 -17.47 -4.57
C GLU A 137 14.68 -17.57 -6.09
N THR A 138 14.46 -16.46 -6.80
CA THR A 138 14.63 -16.38 -8.25
C THR A 138 14.84 -14.95 -8.71
N GLN A 139 15.23 -14.81 -9.99
CA GLN A 139 15.29 -13.52 -10.69
C GLN A 139 13.96 -13.30 -11.42
N ALA A 140 13.23 -12.26 -11.06
CA ALA A 140 11.97 -11.90 -11.72
C ALA A 140 11.70 -10.40 -11.62
N ALA A 141 10.83 -9.90 -12.48
CA ALA A 141 10.26 -8.57 -12.31
C ALA A 141 9.46 -8.52 -10.99
N PHE A 142 9.53 -7.38 -10.30
CA PHE A 142 8.85 -7.16 -9.03
C PHE A 142 7.95 -5.93 -9.13
N GLU A 143 6.64 -6.14 -8.98
CA GLU A 143 5.59 -5.12 -9.09
C GLU A 143 4.69 -5.15 -7.85
N PRO A 144 5.19 -4.71 -6.67
CA PRO A 144 4.41 -4.80 -5.44
C PRO A 144 3.19 -3.88 -5.46
N GLU A 145 2.18 -4.25 -4.67
CA GLU A 145 0.96 -3.48 -4.48
C GLU A 145 1.24 -2.06 -4.00
N GLY A 146 0.54 -1.10 -4.56
CA GLY A 146 0.71 0.32 -4.24
C GLY A 146 0.01 0.78 -2.95
N GLY A 147 -0.65 -0.14 -2.23
CA GLY A 147 -1.50 0.17 -1.09
C GLY A 147 -2.89 0.70 -1.47
N ALA A 148 -3.87 0.48 -0.61
CA ALA A 148 -5.29 0.76 -0.88
C ALA A 148 -5.60 2.25 -1.14
N TYR A 149 -4.74 3.15 -0.68
CA TYR A 149 -4.92 4.59 -0.84
C TYR A 149 -4.15 5.19 -2.04
N ALA A 150 -3.28 4.42 -2.68
CA ALA A 150 -2.50 4.89 -3.82
C ALA A 150 -3.30 4.89 -5.13
N ALA A 151 -4.35 4.10 -5.25
CA ALA A 151 -5.13 3.91 -6.46
C ALA A 151 -6.26 4.93 -6.68
N GLY A 152 -6.41 5.94 -5.83
CA GLY A 152 -7.49 6.91 -5.89
C GLY A 152 -7.03 8.32 -5.59
N GLY A 153 -6.23 8.90 -6.46
CA GLY A 153 -6.05 10.36 -6.51
C GLY A 153 -7.35 11.07 -6.90
N HIS A 154 -8.45 10.85 -6.16
CA HIS A 154 -9.49 11.85 -6.10
C HIS A 154 -8.91 13.01 -5.32
N GLY A 155 -8.40 14.01 -6.05
CA GLY A 155 -8.06 15.29 -5.49
C GLY A 155 -9.28 15.80 -4.71
N HIS A 156 -9.27 15.59 -3.41
CA HIS A 156 -10.04 16.43 -2.54
C HIS A 156 -9.43 17.82 -2.69
N ALA A 157 -10.01 18.60 -3.61
CA ALA A 157 -9.83 20.03 -3.61
C ALA A 157 -10.18 20.44 -2.17
N HIS A 158 -9.17 20.77 -1.38
CA HIS A 158 -9.37 21.50 -0.15
C HIS A 158 -10.05 22.80 -0.58
N HIS A 159 -11.38 22.85 -0.39
CA HIS A 159 -12.08 24.10 -0.36
C HIS A 159 -11.51 24.84 0.84
N ASP A 160 -10.56 25.70 0.56
CA ASP A 160 -10.10 26.73 1.48
C ASP A 160 -11.32 27.62 1.75
N HIS A 161 -12.03 27.31 2.82
CA HIS A 161 -13.01 28.19 3.39
C HIS A 161 -12.24 29.33 4.04
N GLY A 162 -11.88 30.32 3.23
CA GLY A 162 -11.41 31.59 3.71
C GLY A 162 -12.47 32.18 4.62
N HIS A 163 -12.32 31.99 5.91
CA HIS A 163 -13.04 32.77 6.89
C HIS A 163 -12.52 34.21 6.82
N ALA A 164 -13.24 35.03 6.06
CA ALA A 164 -13.09 36.46 6.15
C ALA A 164 -13.51 36.83 7.59
N HIS A 165 -12.53 37.16 8.41
CA HIS A 165 -12.78 37.82 9.68
C HIS A 165 -13.21 39.25 9.38
N ASP A 166 -14.54 39.47 9.40
CA ASP A 166 -15.08 40.81 9.52
C ASP A 166 -14.64 41.40 10.85
N THR A 167 -13.74 42.36 10.78
CA THR A 167 -13.36 43.19 11.91
C THR A 167 -14.51 44.11 12.26
N HIS A 168 -15.42 43.66 13.12
CA HIS A 168 -16.35 44.57 13.79
C HIS A 168 -15.60 45.31 14.90
N ALA A 169 -15.26 46.55 14.61
CA ALA A 169 -14.89 47.52 15.65
C ALA A 169 -16.12 47.80 16.51
N HIS A 170 -16.12 47.29 17.72
CA HIS A 170 -17.04 47.71 18.75
C HIS A 170 -16.34 48.74 19.64
N ASP A 171 -16.67 49.99 19.40
CA ASP A 171 -16.45 51.10 20.31
C ASP A 171 -17.42 50.93 21.50
N HIS A 172 -16.91 50.59 22.64
CA HIS A 172 -17.66 50.67 23.92
C HIS A 172 -16.83 51.40 24.96
N ASP A 173 -17.02 52.71 24.99
CA ASP A 173 -16.84 53.54 26.20
C ASP A 173 -17.99 53.23 27.15
N GLU A 174 -17.74 52.50 28.23
CA GLU A 174 -18.49 52.54 29.48
C GLU A 174 -17.60 52.17 30.65
N PRO A 175 -17.60 53.00 31.71
CA PRO A 175 -16.74 52.78 32.89
C PRO A 175 -17.45 51.95 33.95
N GLY A 176 -16.76 50.98 34.52
CA GLY A 176 -17.01 50.54 35.89
C GLY A 176 -17.76 49.24 36.10
N HIS A 177 -17.04 48.10 36.08
CA HIS A 177 -17.43 46.94 36.88
C HIS A 177 -16.35 46.60 37.90
N VAL A 178 -16.69 46.82 39.15
CA VAL A 178 -15.92 46.41 40.34
C VAL A 178 -16.15 44.93 40.56
N HIS A 179 -15.10 44.12 40.41
CA HIS A 179 -15.15 42.70 40.76
C HIS A 179 -15.04 42.52 42.27
N GLY A 180 -16.11 42.04 42.90
CA GLY A 180 -16.09 41.59 44.30
C GLY A 180 -15.31 40.27 44.46
N PRO A 181 -14.69 40.00 45.63
CA PRO A 181 -13.96 38.79 45.92
C PRO A 181 -14.93 37.63 46.19
N GLY A 182 -15.11 36.73 45.19
CA GLY A 182 -15.99 35.58 45.44
C GLY A 182 -16.35 34.68 44.28
N CYS A 183 -15.59 34.67 43.14
CA CYS A 183 -15.84 33.67 42.11
C CYS A 183 -14.71 32.63 42.11
N GLY A 184 -14.82 31.63 42.96
CA GLY A 184 -14.04 30.40 42.89
C GLY A 184 -14.52 29.58 41.68
N HIS A 185 -13.70 29.45 40.66
CA HIS A 185 -13.93 28.48 39.63
C HIS A 185 -13.33 27.14 40.07
N ASP A 186 -14.22 26.26 40.48
CA ASP A 186 -13.94 24.86 40.74
C ASP A 186 -13.64 24.18 39.41
N HIS A 187 -12.37 23.81 39.18
CA HIS A 187 -11.98 22.99 38.04
C HIS A 187 -12.39 21.55 38.32
N GLY A 188 -13.66 21.25 38.05
CA GLY A 188 -14.14 19.88 37.98
C GLY A 188 -13.38 19.08 36.91
N THR A 189 -12.58 18.12 37.37
CA THR A 189 -11.98 17.09 36.55
C THR A 189 -13.06 16.28 35.82
N THR A 190 -13.26 16.54 34.55
CA THR A 190 -14.12 15.73 33.71
C THR A 190 -13.45 14.35 33.49
N ALA A 191 -14.06 13.32 34.06
CA ALA A 191 -13.73 11.93 33.83
C ALA A 191 -13.83 11.58 32.32
N PRO A 192 -12.96 10.68 31.78
CA PRO A 192 -13.03 10.30 30.40
C PRO A 192 -14.31 9.52 30.10
N ALA A 193 -14.96 9.86 28.99
CA ALA A 193 -16.17 9.23 28.48
C ALA A 193 -16.03 7.71 28.46
N SER A 194 -17.04 7.02 28.97
CA SER A 194 -17.13 5.56 29.02
C SER A 194 -16.98 4.94 27.62
N ARG A 195 -15.97 4.08 27.48
CA ARG A 195 -15.83 3.18 26.33
C ARG A 195 -17.10 2.37 26.16
N GLY A 196 -17.69 2.40 24.97
CA GLY A 196 -18.86 1.60 24.62
C GLY A 196 -18.64 0.13 24.96
N LYS A 197 -19.69 -0.49 25.52
CA LYS A 197 -19.67 -1.92 25.86
C LYS A 197 -19.46 -2.73 24.58
N PRO A 198 -18.58 -3.74 24.56
CA PRO A 198 -18.45 -4.64 23.41
C PRO A 198 -19.76 -5.40 23.19
N ILE A 199 -20.25 -5.36 21.97
CA ILE A 199 -21.40 -6.17 21.55
C ILE A 199 -20.91 -7.62 21.43
N GLY A 200 -21.25 -8.45 22.39
CA GLY A 200 -20.99 -9.88 22.36
C GLY A 200 -21.86 -10.54 21.30
N ILE A 201 -21.28 -10.97 20.20
CA ILE A 201 -21.94 -11.85 19.24
C ILE A 201 -21.92 -13.25 19.84
N ALA A 202 -23.11 -13.78 20.18
CA ALA A 202 -23.25 -15.14 20.66
C ALA A 202 -22.92 -16.12 19.55
N ILE A 203 -21.75 -16.75 19.63
CA ILE A 203 -21.39 -17.87 18.73
C ILE A 203 -22.11 -19.11 19.24
N LYS A 204 -23.10 -19.57 18.48
CA LYS A 204 -23.79 -20.83 18.76
C LYS A 204 -22.81 -21.99 18.45
N ALA A 205 -22.35 -22.66 19.50
CA ALA A 205 -21.45 -23.81 19.35
C ALA A 205 -22.16 -24.92 18.55
N ALA A 206 -21.47 -25.42 17.54
CA ALA A 206 -21.94 -26.60 16.80
C ALA A 206 -21.89 -27.84 17.70
N PRO A 207 -22.84 -28.80 17.58
CA PRO A 207 -22.83 -29.99 18.38
C PRO A 207 -21.62 -30.88 18.05
N VAL A 208 -20.92 -31.31 19.11
CA VAL A 208 -19.75 -32.20 19.02
C VAL A 208 -20.26 -33.58 18.55
N PRO A 209 -19.69 -34.21 17.52
CA PRO A 209 -20.06 -35.54 17.13
C PRO A 209 -19.69 -36.55 18.21
N HIS A 210 -20.66 -37.38 18.62
CA HIS A 210 -20.44 -38.50 19.54
C HIS A 210 -19.58 -39.56 18.86
N VAL A 211 -18.40 -39.82 19.41
CA VAL A 211 -17.57 -40.97 19.04
C VAL A 211 -18.07 -42.16 19.82
N HIS A 212 -18.66 -43.14 19.16
CA HIS A 212 -18.95 -44.45 19.77
C HIS A 212 -17.65 -45.23 19.93
N GLY A 213 -17.24 -45.47 21.17
CA GLY A 213 -16.12 -46.33 21.49
C GLY A 213 -16.46 -47.80 21.16
N PRO A 214 -15.43 -48.65 20.88
CA PRO A 214 -15.62 -50.08 20.63
C PRO A 214 -15.97 -50.82 21.94
N GLY A 215 -17.23 -51.14 22.16
CA GLY A 215 -17.60 -51.89 23.37
C GLY A 215 -19.10 -51.97 23.69
N CYS A 216 -19.98 -52.18 22.72
CA CYS A 216 -21.35 -52.64 22.98
C CYS A 216 -21.63 -53.89 22.14
N GLY A 217 -21.23 -55.03 22.63
CA GLY A 217 -21.72 -56.31 22.18
C GLY A 217 -23.17 -56.45 22.64
N HIS A 218 -24.08 -56.72 21.73
CA HIS A 218 -25.40 -57.32 22.00
C HIS A 218 -25.44 -58.66 21.33
N ASP A 219 -25.32 -59.70 22.22
CA ASP A 219 -25.83 -61.04 21.91
C ASP A 219 -27.35 -61.00 21.79
N HIS A 220 -27.87 -61.40 20.62
CA HIS A 220 -29.06 -62.24 20.43
C HIS A 220 -29.18 -62.62 18.97
#